data_80a7b23a96b400db9420329b00e970cb
#
_entry.id   80a7b23a96b400db9420329b00e970cb
#
_cell.length_a   1.000
_cell.length_b   1.000
_cell.length_c   1.000
_cell.angle_alpha   90.00
_cell.angle_beta   90.00
_cell.angle_gamma   90.00
#
_symmetry.space_group_name_H-M   'P 1'
#
loop_
_entity.id
_entity.type
_entity.pdbx_description
1 polymer ?
#
loop_
_entity_poly.entity_id
_entity_poly.type
_entity_poly.pdbx_seq_one_letter_code
_entity_poly.pdbx_strand_id
1 'polypeptide(L)'
;AVDDIKSASDWSYKYKFDSFESLASGDSFGYVGQLAGYAKASNKKAGGWWVLNKANGHFKYVRANIDMNYELDKIKDNIKKAEGEELVRCFEPEPETFRGKETGNIVLNKNCTFCSYRTTCWENLIELPAQMSKAKEPKMVQYVSLKEA
;
A
#
# COMPACT_ATOMS: atom_id res chain seq x y z
N ALA A 1 26.89 0.57 1.47
CA ALA A 1 25.47 0.76 1.18
C ALA A 1 24.64 0.43 2.41
N VAL A 2 23.36 0.82 2.38
CA VAL A 2 22.35 0.41 3.35
C VAL A 2 21.44 -0.58 2.66
N ASP A 3 21.26 -1.72 3.27
CA ASP A 3 20.28 -2.73 2.85
C ASP A 3 19.15 -2.82 3.88
N ASP A 4 17.99 -3.26 3.45
CA ASP A 4 16.85 -3.51 4.31
C ASP A 4 16.44 -4.99 4.23
N ILE A 5 15.88 -5.54 5.30
CA ILE A 5 15.46 -6.94 5.36
C ILE A 5 13.95 -7.01 5.41
N LYS A 6 13.35 -7.75 4.48
CA LYS A 6 11.92 -7.96 4.39
C LYS A 6 11.57 -9.45 4.46
N SER A 7 10.49 -9.77 5.18
CA SER A 7 9.88 -11.09 5.10
C SER A 7 8.64 -11.01 4.20
N ALA A 8 8.44 -11.99 3.34
CA ALA A 8 7.39 -12.01 2.33
C ALA A 8 6.63 -13.34 2.32
N SER A 9 5.34 -13.31 1.96
CA SER A 9 4.62 -14.51 1.56
C SER A 9 5.23 -15.09 0.29
N ASP A 10 4.94 -16.36 -0.01
CA ASP A 10 5.45 -17.02 -1.23
C ASP A 10 5.07 -16.25 -2.50
N TRP A 11 3.84 -15.75 -2.57
CA TRP A 11 3.37 -14.91 -3.67
C TRP A 11 4.16 -13.60 -3.78
N SER A 12 4.28 -12.85 -2.68
CA SER A 12 5.02 -11.58 -2.68
C SER A 12 6.51 -11.80 -2.98
N TYR A 13 7.10 -12.88 -2.47
CA TYR A 13 8.47 -13.24 -2.76
C TYR A 13 8.70 -13.49 -4.25
N LYS A 14 7.77 -14.20 -4.93
CA LYS A 14 7.88 -14.53 -6.35
C LYS A 14 7.59 -13.35 -7.27
N TYR A 15 6.57 -12.55 -6.95
CA TYR A 15 6.03 -11.56 -7.89
C TYR A 15 6.34 -10.11 -7.50
N LYS A 16 6.10 -9.72 -6.25
CA LYS A 16 6.36 -8.33 -5.81
C LYS A 16 7.86 -8.04 -5.73
N PHE A 17 8.62 -8.96 -5.17
CA PHE A 17 10.07 -8.84 -5.02
C PHE A 17 10.85 -9.55 -6.14
N ASP A 18 10.28 -9.72 -7.32
CA ASP A 18 10.97 -10.31 -8.46
C ASP A 18 12.11 -9.41 -8.96
N SER A 19 11.83 -8.13 -9.10
CA SER A 19 12.78 -7.09 -9.48
C SER A 19 12.49 -5.78 -8.74
N PHE A 20 13.39 -4.79 -8.91
CA PHE A 20 13.14 -3.43 -8.43
C PHE A 20 11.90 -2.82 -9.06
N GLU A 21 11.72 -2.99 -10.37
CA GLU A 21 10.58 -2.46 -11.14
C GLU A 21 9.26 -3.05 -10.65
N SER A 22 9.23 -4.36 -10.40
CA SER A 22 8.05 -5.04 -9.84
C SER A 22 7.71 -4.53 -8.43
N LEU A 23 8.72 -4.30 -7.60
CA LEU A 23 8.54 -3.72 -6.28
C LEU A 23 8.02 -2.28 -6.36
N ALA A 24 8.65 -1.43 -7.15
CA ALA A 24 8.34 -0.01 -7.26
C ALA A 24 6.94 0.24 -7.86
N SER A 25 6.50 -0.55 -8.85
CA SER A 25 5.20 -0.41 -9.48
C SER A 25 4.02 -0.68 -8.54
N GLY A 26 4.21 -1.44 -7.48
CA GLY A 26 3.18 -1.81 -6.50
C GLY A 26 3.56 -1.48 -5.06
N ASP A 27 4.36 -0.44 -4.83
CA ASP A 27 4.91 -0.11 -3.52
C ASP A 27 3.94 0.66 -2.61
N SER A 28 2.81 0.02 -2.29
CA SER A 28 1.82 0.58 -1.36
C SER A 28 2.31 0.74 0.08
N PHE A 29 3.43 0.09 0.44
CA PHE A 29 4.04 0.18 1.78
C PHE A 29 5.18 1.19 1.86
N GLY A 30 5.59 1.79 0.73
CA GLY A 30 6.66 2.79 0.69
C GLY A 30 8.06 2.23 0.96
N TYR A 31 8.34 0.99 0.57
CA TYR A 31 9.66 0.36 0.79
C TYR A 31 10.79 1.10 0.08
N VAL A 32 10.50 1.67 -1.10
CA VAL A 32 11.47 2.45 -1.87
C VAL A 32 11.83 3.73 -1.12
N GLY A 33 10.82 4.50 -0.69
CA GLY A 33 11.01 5.71 0.12
C GLY A 33 11.67 5.41 1.47
N GLN A 34 11.31 4.30 2.12
CA GLN A 34 11.92 3.88 3.38
C GLN A 34 13.44 3.65 3.21
N LEU A 35 13.86 2.91 2.19
CA LEU A 35 15.27 2.65 1.94
C LEU A 35 16.02 3.93 1.55
N ALA A 36 15.40 4.83 0.78
CA ALA A 36 15.96 6.14 0.45
C ALA A 36 16.18 6.99 1.73
N GLY A 37 15.20 7.01 2.63
CA GLY A 37 15.30 7.68 3.92
C GLY A 37 16.43 7.13 4.79
N TYR A 38 16.56 5.82 4.90
CA TYR A 38 17.66 5.17 5.66
C TYR A 38 19.02 5.47 5.05
N ALA A 39 19.14 5.43 3.72
CA ALA A 39 20.38 5.75 3.03
C ALA A 39 20.80 7.21 3.28
N LYS A 40 19.84 8.14 3.21
CA LYS A 40 20.08 9.56 3.49
C LYS A 40 20.50 9.77 4.95
N ALA A 41 19.76 9.21 5.91
CA ALA A 41 20.03 9.37 7.34
C ALA A 41 21.41 8.84 7.75
N SER A 42 21.86 7.75 7.14
CA SER A 42 23.16 7.15 7.40
C SER A 42 24.30 7.69 6.55
N ASN A 43 24.03 8.65 5.66
CA ASN A 43 24.98 9.20 4.67
C ASN A 43 25.65 8.09 3.83
N LYS A 44 24.88 7.13 3.38
CA LYS A 44 25.32 5.99 2.57
C LYS A 44 24.47 5.87 1.30
N LYS A 45 24.94 5.04 0.36
CA LYS A 45 24.14 4.67 -0.83
C LYS A 45 23.07 3.64 -0.44
N ALA A 46 21.92 3.71 -1.08
CA ALA A 46 20.94 2.63 -1.03
C ALA A 46 21.51 1.38 -1.74
N GLY A 47 21.41 0.24 -1.10
CA GLY A 47 21.83 -1.05 -1.63
C GLY A 47 20.67 -1.82 -2.22
N GLY A 48 19.80 -2.36 -1.38
CA GLY A 48 18.64 -3.14 -1.80
C GLY A 48 17.93 -3.82 -0.64
N TRP A 49 17.20 -4.87 -0.98
CA TRP A 49 16.43 -5.64 -0.01
C TRP A 49 16.86 -7.10 0.01
N TRP A 50 17.19 -7.59 1.19
CA TRP A 50 17.25 -9.01 1.47
C TRP A 50 15.85 -9.50 1.81
N VAL A 51 15.30 -10.37 0.97
CA VAL A 51 13.92 -10.82 1.09
C VAL A 51 13.86 -12.28 1.48
N LEU A 52 13.25 -12.56 2.64
CA LEU A 52 13.04 -13.91 3.16
C LEU A 52 11.63 -14.40 2.80
N ASN A 53 11.55 -15.55 2.14
CA ASN A 53 10.28 -16.25 1.92
C ASN A 53 9.85 -16.98 3.20
N LYS A 54 8.75 -16.55 3.81
CA LYS A 54 8.22 -17.12 5.06
C LYS A 54 7.75 -18.57 4.93
N ALA A 55 7.44 -19.02 3.72
CA ALA A 55 6.92 -20.37 3.49
C ALA A 55 8.01 -21.45 3.51
N ASN A 56 9.22 -21.12 3.09
CA ASN A 56 10.29 -22.13 2.90
C ASN A 56 11.70 -21.69 3.36
N GLY A 57 11.84 -20.47 3.88
CA GLY A 57 13.11 -19.93 4.36
C GLY A 57 14.10 -19.51 3.27
N HIS A 58 13.73 -19.61 1.99
CA HIS A 58 14.60 -19.12 0.92
C HIS A 58 14.72 -17.62 0.99
N PHE A 59 15.88 -17.09 0.64
CA PHE A 59 16.10 -15.66 0.55
C PHE A 59 16.77 -15.28 -0.76
N LYS A 60 16.56 -14.03 -1.17
CA LYS A 60 17.17 -13.42 -2.35
C LYS A 60 17.47 -11.96 -2.10
N TYR A 61 18.29 -11.39 -2.94
CA TYR A 61 18.63 -9.97 -2.91
C TYR A 61 17.99 -9.26 -4.10
N VAL A 62 17.25 -8.19 -3.85
CA VAL A 62 16.71 -7.29 -4.87
C VAL A 62 17.47 -5.99 -4.79
N ARG A 63 18.28 -5.71 -5.81
CA ARG A 63 19.09 -4.49 -5.86
C ARG A 63 18.21 -3.26 -6.08
N ALA A 64 18.45 -2.20 -5.33
CA ALA A 64 17.76 -0.92 -5.50
C ALA A 64 18.33 -0.14 -6.70
N ASN A 65 17.41 0.49 -7.46
CA ASN A 65 17.73 1.47 -8.50
C ASN A 65 16.90 2.74 -8.27
N ILE A 66 17.15 3.42 -7.14
CA ILE A 66 16.33 4.51 -6.61
C ILE A 66 16.81 5.85 -7.15
N ASP A 67 15.87 6.66 -7.70
CA ASP A 67 16.07 8.09 -7.84
C ASP A 67 15.95 8.74 -6.45
N MET A 68 17.11 8.97 -5.83
CA MET A 68 17.19 9.50 -4.47
C MET A 68 16.55 10.89 -4.34
N ASN A 69 16.66 11.75 -5.35
CA ASN A 69 16.11 13.10 -5.28
C ASN A 69 14.59 13.04 -5.30
N TYR A 70 14.03 12.27 -6.22
CA TYR A 70 12.58 12.04 -6.32
C TYR A 70 11.99 11.49 -5.01
N GLU A 71 12.57 10.43 -4.45
CA GLU A 71 12.04 9.83 -3.23
C GLU A 71 12.19 10.74 -2.00
N LEU A 72 13.30 11.49 -1.89
CA LEU A 72 13.49 12.43 -0.78
C LEU A 72 12.55 13.63 -0.87
N ASP A 73 12.26 14.13 -2.05
CA ASP A 73 11.30 15.22 -2.22
C ASP A 73 9.88 14.76 -1.91
N LYS A 74 9.51 13.53 -2.30
CA LYS A 74 8.26 12.89 -1.92
C LYS A 74 8.10 12.74 -0.39
N ILE A 75 9.17 12.36 0.30
CA ILE A 75 9.20 12.29 1.77
C ILE A 75 8.97 13.68 2.39
N LYS A 76 9.65 14.72 1.89
CA LYS A 76 9.48 16.10 2.38
C LYS A 76 8.04 16.60 2.17
N ASP A 77 7.45 16.30 1.02
CA ASP A 77 6.06 16.68 0.73
C ASP A 77 5.07 15.96 1.65
N ASN A 78 5.32 14.68 1.95
CA ASN A 78 4.51 13.94 2.91
C ASN A 78 4.63 14.50 4.34
N ILE A 79 5.84 14.92 4.75
CA ILE A 79 6.06 15.57 6.05
C ILE A 79 5.27 16.89 6.12
N LYS A 80 5.37 17.75 5.09
CA LYS A 80 4.60 18.99 5.02
C LYS A 80 3.09 18.77 5.11
N LYS A 81 2.57 17.75 4.44
CA LYS A 81 1.16 17.38 4.52
C LYS A 81 0.78 16.90 5.93
N ALA A 82 1.65 16.12 6.58
CA ALA A 82 1.40 15.62 7.93
C ALA A 82 1.50 16.72 9.01
N GLU A 83 2.31 17.77 8.78
CA GLU A 83 2.45 18.93 9.66
C GLU A 83 1.37 20.00 9.38
N GLY A 84 0.61 19.87 8.29
CA GLY A 84 -0.48 20.78 7.94
C GLY A 84 -1.68 20.65 8.87
N GLU A 85 -2.46 21.72 8.98
CA GLU A 85 -3.70 21.75 9.80
C GLU A 85 -4.86 21.02 9.12
N GLU A 86 -4.80 20.82 7.81
CA GLU A 86 -5.86 20.16 7.03
C GLU A 86 -5.57 18.67 6.81
N LEU A 87 -6.57 17.83 7.06
CA LEU A 87 -6.52 16.42 6.74
C LEU A 87 -6.64 16.21 5.23
N VAL A 88 -5.54 15.85 4.57
CA VAL A 88 -5.53 15.52 3.15
C VAL A 88 -5.79 14.03 2.94
N ARG A 89 -6.83 13.70 2.14
CA ARG A 89 -7.08 12.32 1.72
C ARG A 89 -5.96 11.83 0.82
N CYS A 90 -5.38 10.67 1.17
CA CYS A 90 -4.26 10.10 0.41
C CYS A 90 -4.71 9.28 -0.81
N PHE A 91 -5.94 8.76 -0.76
CA PHE A 91 -6.50 7.89 -1.79
C PHE A 91 -7.97 8.19 -1.97
N GLU A 92 -8.43 8.17 -3.21
CA GLU A 92 -9.85 8.24 -3.53
C GLU A 92 -10.53 6.87 -3.35
N PRO A 93 -11.85 6.82 -3.10
CA PRO A 93 -12.59 5.59 -3.02
C PRO A 93 -12.70 4.93 -4.40
N GLU A 94 -13.03 3.65 -4.43
CA GLU A 94 -13.03 2.84 -5.64
C GLU A 94 -14.45 2.32 -5.95
N PRO A 95 -14.83 2.18 -7.24
CA PRO A 95 -16.04 1.46 -7.60
C PRO A 95 -15.98 0.00 -7.12
N GLU A 96 -17.02 -0.47 -6.46
CA GLU A 96 -17.14 -1.89 -6.15
C GLU A 96 -17.33 -2.70 -7.44
N THR A 97 -16.52 -3.74 -7.60
CA THR A 97 -16.64 -4.64 -8.74
C THR A 97 -17.01 -6.06 -8.29
N PHE A 98 -17.94 -6.67 -9.00
CA PHE A 98 -18.29 -8.08 -8.83
C PHE A 98 -18.24 -8.81 -10.16
N ARG A 99 -17.39 -9.84 -10.26
CA ARG A 99 -17.14 -10.60 -11.50
C ARG A 99 -16.77 -9.71 -12.69
N GLY A 100 -15.95 -8.68 -12.43
CA GLY A 100 -15.46 -7.74 -13.45
C GLY A 100 -16.47 -6.69 -13.91
N LYS A 101 -17.61 -6.57 -13.25
CA LYS A 101 -18.62 -5.52 -13.51
C LYS A 101 -18.78 -4.64 -12.28
N GLU A 102 -18.94 -3.33 -12.50
CA GLU A 102 -19.26 -2.39 -11.45
C GLU A 102 -20.66 -2.63 -10.90
N THR A 103 -20.82 -2.61 -9.58
CA THR A 103 -22.10 -2.80 -8.90
C THR A 103 -22.89 -1.50 -8.78
N GLY A 104 -22.21 -0.37 -8.89
CA GLY A 104 -22.72 0.98 -8.62
C GLY A 104 -22.47 1.44 -7.19
N ASN A 105 -22.00 0.57 -6.31
CA ASN A 105 -21.53 0.95 -4.98
C ASN A 105 -20.11 1.52 -5.05
N ILE A 106 -19.76 2.38 -4.09
CA ILE A 106 -18.41 2.91 -3.91
C ILE A 106 -17.85 2.38 -2.59
N VAL A 107 -16.70 1.76 -2.67
CA VAL A 107 -16.01 1.15 -1.52
C VAL A 107 -14.76 1.93 -1.14
N LEU A 108 -14.34 1.78 0.10
CA LEU A 108 -13.12 2.37 0.60
C LEU A 108 -11.92 1.79 -0.16
N ASN A 109 -10.99 2.67 -0.56
CA ASN A 109 -9.75 2.25 -1.20
C ASN A 109 -9.01 1.22 -0.33
N LYS A 110 -8.47 0.19 -0.95
CA LYS A 110 -7.74 -0.90 -0.29
C LYS A 110 -6.64 -0.40 0.65
N ASN A 111 -5.93 0.67 0.30
CA ASN A 111 -4.87 1.25 1.11
C ASN A 111 -5.41 1.93 2.38
N CYS A 112 -6.67 2.34 2.39
CA CYS A 112 -7.32 2.95 3.54
C CYS A 112 -7.91 1.94 4.53
N THR A 113 -8.07 0.67 4.16
CA THR A 113 -8.74 -0.36 4.98
C THR A 113 -8.16 -0.50 6.39
N PHE A 114 -6.85 -0.35 6.53
CA PHE A 114 -6.14 -0.44 7.82
C PHE A 114 -5.71 0.92 8.38
N CYS A 115 -6.14 2.02 7.75
CA CYS A 115 -5.80 3.37 8.22
C CYS A 115 -6.63 3.74 9.46
N SER A 116 -5.97 4.22 10.50
CA SER A 116 -6.65 4.67 11.74
C SER A 116 -7.53 5.91 11.51
N TYR A 117 -7.22 6.71 10.51
CA TYR A 117 -7.95 7.94 10.17
C TYR A 117 -9.08 7.74 9.15
N ARG A 118 -9.38 6.50 8.74
CA ARG A 118 -10.38 6.24 7.69
C ARG A 118 -11.77 6.81 8.02
N THR A 119 -12.19 6.74 9.27
CA THR A 119 -13.49 7.27 9.71
C THR A 119 -13.52 8.80 9.80
N THR A 120 -12.37 9.44 10.01
CA THR A 120 -12.23 10.91 9.94
C THR A 120 -12.22 11.38 8.50
N CYS A 121 -11.58 10.64 7.59
CA CYS A 121 -11.60 10.94 6.16
C CYS A 121 -12.99 10.73 5.53
N TRP A 122 -13.72 9.74 6.03
CA TRP A 122 -15.00 9.27 5.47
C TRP A 122 -16.02 9.12 6.59
N GLU A 123 -16.69 10.22 6.94
CA GLU A 123 -17.63 10.29 8.09
C GLU A 123 -18.81 9.31 7.96
N ASN A 124 -19.26 9.05 6.72
CA ASN A 124 -20.39 8.16 6.42
C ASN A 124 -19.94 6.73 6.04
N LEU A 125 -18.77 6.29 6.48
CA LEU A 125 -18.27 4.96 6.18
C LEU A 125 -19.13 3.89 6.85
N ILE A 126 -19.68 2.96 6.03
CA ILE A 126 -20.54 1.87 6.49
C ILE A 126 -19.84 0.54 6.27
N GLU A 127 -19.79 -0.30 7.28
CA GLU A 127 -19.26 -1.66 7.15
C GLU A 127 -20.39 -2.67 7.06
N LEU A 128 -20.50 -3.33 5.90
CA LEU A 128 -21.52 -4.32 5.60
C LEU A 128 -20.91 -5.56 4.95
N PRO A 129 -21.58 -6.71 5.02
CA PRO A 129 -21.25 -7.87 4.20
C PRO A 129 -21.27 -7.50 2.72
N ALA A 130 -20.35 -8.05 1.93
CA ALA A 130 -20.30 -7.83 0.47
C ALA A 130 -21.65 -8.11 -0.17
N GLN A 131 -22.33 -7.08 -0.67
CA GLN A 131 -23.74 -7.09 -1.06
C GLN A 131 -24.06 -8.10 -2.18
N MET A 132 -23.09 -8.34 -3.08
CA MET A 132 -23.25 -9.28 -4.19
C MET A 132 -22.77 -10.70 -3.89
N SER A 133 -22.24 -10.95 -2.69
CA SER A 133 -21.72 -12.26 -2.31
C SER A 133 -22.83 -13.23 -1.96
N LYS A 134 -22.73 -14.47 -2.48
CA LYS A 134 -23.58 -15.60 -2.11
C LYS A 134 -22.92 -16.56 -1.13
N ALA A 135 -21.75 -16.17 -0.55
CA ALA A 135 -21.08 -16.98 0.44
C ALA A 135 -21.90 -17.04 1.74
N LYS A 136 -21.81 -18.16 2.45
CA LYS A 136 -22.48 -18.34 3.76
C LYS A 136 -21.98 -17.29 4.77
N GLU A 137 -20.71 -16.93 4.69
CA GLU A 137 -20.05 -15.89 5.47
C GLU A 137 -19.38 -14.92 4.49
N PRO A 138 -20.08 -13.89 4.01
CA PRO A 138 -19.51 -12.92 3.09
C PRO A 138 -18.47 -12.07 3.80
N LYS A 139 -17.44 -11.69 3.06
CA LYS A 139 -16.41 -10.76 3.54
C LYS A 139 -17.05 -9.40 3.85
N MET A 140 -16.67 -8.80 4.98
CA MET A 140 -17.05 -7.42 5.31
C MET A 140 -16.34 -6.43 4.37
N VAL A 141 -17.10 -5.46 3.91
CA VAL A 141 -16.67 -4.41 2.99
C VAL A 141 -17.04 -3.06 3.57
N GLN A 142 -16.14 -2.10 3.45
CA GLN A 142 -16.36 -0.73 3.90
C GLN A 142 -16.86 0.11 2.72
N TYR A 143 -18.12 0.52 2.79
CA TYR A 143 -18.79 1.31 1.77
C TYR A 143 -18.72 2.81 2.10
N VAL A 144 -18.30 3.61 1.12
CA VAL A 144 -18.35 5.08 1.14
C VAL A 144 -19.73 5.55 0.68
N SER A 145 -20.30 4.89 -0.32
CA SER A 145 -21.69 5.06 -0.70
C SER A 145 -22.28 3.76 -1.26
N LEU A 146 -23.58 3.57 -1.05
CA LEU A 146 -24.36 2.51 -1.63
C LEU A 146 -25.22 3.07 -2.74
N LYS A 147 -25.38 2.33 -3.83
CA LYS A 147 -26.36 2.64 -4.88
C LYS A 147 -27.75 2.55 -4.27
N GLU A 148 -28.55 3.59 -4.45
CA GLU A 148 -29.96 3.55 -4.12
C GLU A 148 -30.65 2.45 -4.94
N ALA A 149 -31.52 1.68 -4.25
CA ALA A 149 -32.24 0.55 -4.84
C ALA A 149 -33.35 1.01 -5.78
#